data_e62438545bebc76cd01bad46ff0d2a7d
#
_entry.id   e62438545bebc76cd01bad46ff0d2a7d
#
_cell.length_a   1.000
_cell.length_b   1.000
_cell.length_c   1.000
_cell.angle_alpha   90.00
_cell.angle_beta   90.00
_cell.angle_gamma   90.00
#
_symmetry.space_group_name_H-M   'P 1'
#
loop_
_entity.id
_entity.type
_entity.pdbx_description
1 polymer ?
#
loop_
_entity_poly.entity_id
_entity_poly.type
_entity_poly.pdbx_seq_one_letter_code
_entity_poly.pdbx_strand_id
1 'polypeptide(L)'
;SSAASDVYKRQELFKPSQALNECLNCCSLDSSGYVAVHLRFVNALENFEKDQFNSLTEDKRENLIQRCLKGIRLIIDQNKNKQIVVFSDSKVFLERVKVLPVIVLDGKVGHISFTENTHEVAMKTFVDFYAISKACRVIRILAPEMYNTVFSYYAAVLGGIIPEELHV
;
A
#
# COMPACT_ATOMS: atom_id res chain seq x y z
N SER A 1 -14.77 10.80 -23.87
CA SER A 1 -13.56 11.60 -24.11
C SER A 1 -13.17 12.54 -22.95
N SER A 2 -14.11 12.95 -22.05
CA SER A 2 -13.76 13.80 -20.90
C SER A 2 -12.90 13.06 -19.84
N ALA A 3 -13.22 11.81 -19.52
CA ALA A 3 -12.48 11.03 -18.52
C ALA A 3 -11.00 10.82 -18.88
N ALA A 4 -10.68 10.53 -20.13
CA ALA A 4 -9.30 10.40 -20.60
C ALA A 4 -8.53 11.73 -20.48
N SER A 5 -9.18 12.85 -20.82
CA SER A 5 -8.61 14.18 -20.63
C SER A 5 -8.33 14.52 -19.17
N ASP A 6 -9.19 14.10 -18.25
CA ASP A 6 -9.06 14.36 -16.81
C ASP A 6 -7.96 13.49 -16.18
N VAL A 7 -7.78 12.24 -16.63
CA VAL A 7 -6.65 11.39 -16.24
C VAL A 7 -5.33 12.01 -16.72
N TYR A 8 -5.27 12.45 -17.97
CA TYR A 8 -4.08 13.08 -18.53
C TYR A 8 -3.68 14.35 -17.77
N LYS A 9 -4.64 15.23 -17.49
CA LYS A 9 -4.39 16.44 -16.70
C LYS A 9 -3.89 16.14 -15.29
N ARG A 10 -4.45 15.13 -14.62
CA ARG A 10 -3.98 14.68 -13.29
C ARG A 10 -2.56 14.18 -13.34
N GLN A 11 -2.21 13.35 -14.32
CA GLN A 11 -0.85 12.84 -14.50
C GLN A 11 0.17 13.96 -14.81
N GLU A 12 -0.24 15.01 -15.50
CA GLU A 12 0.60 16.18 -15.73
C GLU A 12 0.84 17.01 -14.45
N LEU A 13 -0.22 17.25 -13.65
CA LEU A 13 -0.14 18.00 -12.41
C LEU A 13 0.65 17.30 -11.31
N PHE A 14 0.62 15.96 -11.30
CA PHE A 14 1.26 15.13 -10.28
C PHE A 14 2.42 14.31 -10.86
N LYS A 15 3.31 14.95 -11.61
CA LYS A 15 4.55 14.30 -12.09
C LYS A 15 5.51 14.09 -10.92
N PRO A 16 6.04 12.87 -10.72
CA PRO A 16 7.06 12.63 -9.72
C PRO A 16 8.34 13.42 -10.06
N SER A 17 9.04 13.91 -9.03
CA SER A 17 10.35 14.53 -9.19
C SER A 17 11.37 13.55 -9.77
N GLN A 18 12.51 14.05 -10.25
CA GLN A 18 13.59 13.20 -10.75
C GLN A 18 14.06 12.21 -9.67
N ALA A 19 14.32 12.67 -8.45
CA ALA A 19 14.76 11.82 -7.33
C ALA A 19 13.73 10.71 -7.02
N LEU A 20 12.43 11.03 -7.06
CA LEU A 20 11.37 10.04 -6.85
C LEU A 20 11.30 9.03 -8.01
N ASN A 21 11.49 9.46 -9.25
CA ASN A 21 11.57 8.55 -10.39
C ASN A 21 12.76 7.60 -10.30
N GLU A 22 13.91 8.08 -9.87
CA GLU A 22 15.11 7.25 -9.64
C GLU A 22 14.82 6.18 -8.58
N CYS A 23 14.20 6.55 -7.44
CA CYS A 23 13.78 5.59 -6.43
C CYS A 23 12.78 4.55 -6.98
N LEU A 24 11.78 4.97 -7.76
CA LEU A 24 10.79 4.07 -8.36
C LEU A 24 11.46 3.08 -9.34
N ASN A 25 12.43 3.53 -10.13
CA ASN A 25 13.17 2.67 -11.06
C ASN A 25 14.02 1.62 -10.34
N CYS A 26 14.50 1.92 -9.12
CA CYS A 26 15.24 0.96 -8.29
C CYS A 26 14.34 -0.12 -7.65
N CYS A 27 13.01 0.05 -7.66
CA CYS A 27 12.10 -0.90 -6.99
C CYS A 27 11.93 -2.25 -7.70
N SER A 28 12.56 -2.49 -8.85
CA SER A 28 12.49 -3.75 -9.63
C SER A 28 11.06 -4.26 -9.89
N LEU A 29 10.12 -3.32 -10.09
CA LEU A 29 8.74 -3.63 -10.39
C LEU A 29 8.58 -4.06 -11.85
N ASP A 30 7.73 -5.07 -12.08
CA ASP A 30 7.50 -5.61 -13.42
C ASP A 30 6.87 -4.55 -14.35
N SER A 31 7.55 -4.21 -15.42
CA SER A 31 7.07 -3.27 -16.44
C SER A 31 5.87 -3.79 -17.22
N SER A 32 5.63 -5.11 -17.23
CA SER A 32 4.45 -5.74 -17.84
C SER A 32 3.20 -5.61 -16.95
N GLY A 33 3.37 -5.05 -15.75
CA GLY A 33 2.34 -4.75 -14.77
C GLY A 33 2.30 -5.71 -13.58
N TYR A 34 1.99 -5.18 -12.43
CA TYR A 34 1.87 -5.88 -11.14
C TYR A 34 0.55 -5.53 -10.47
N VAL A 35 0.17 -6.33 -9.46
CA VAL A 35 -0.97 -6.06 -8.60
C VAL A 35 -0.49 -5.40 -7.32
N ALA A 36 -1.01 -4.22 -7.01
CA ALA A 36 -0.76 -3.53 -5.74
C ALA A 36 -1.82 -3.94 -4.71
N VAL A 37 -1.38 -4.41 -3.55
CA VAL A 37 -2.24 -4.76 -2.42
C VAL A 37 -1.93 -3.82 -1.26
N HIS A 38 -2.92 -3.08 -0.79
CA HIS A 38 -2.73 -2.09 0.27
C HIS A 38 -3.56 -2.41 1.52
N LEU A 39 -2.92 -2.30 2.69
CA LEU A 39 -3.50 -2.50 4.01
C LEU A 39 -3.10 -1.35 4.95
N ARG A 40 -4.06 -0.81 5.69
CA ARG A 40 -3.81 0.28 6.66
C ARG A 40 -4.27 -0.13 8.05
N PHE A 41 -3.32 -0.38 8.95
CA PHE A 41 -3.59 -0.85 10.32
C PHE A 41 -3.65 0.28 11.34
N VAL A 42 -2.86 1.34 11.17
CA VAL A 42 -2.66 2.42 12.16
C VAL A 42 -2.26 1.79 13.51
N ASN A 43 -3.11 1.86 14.54
CA ASN A 43 -2.83 1.32 15.87
C ASN A 43 -3.32 -0.13 16.09
N ALA A 44 -3.90 -0.78 15.07
CA ALA A 44 -4.46 -2.12 15.23
C ALA A 44 -3.39 -3.18 15.55
N LEU A 45 -2.20 -3.08 14.97
CA LEU A 45 -1.11 -4.05 15.19
C LEU A 45 0.04 -3.49 16.06
N GLU A 46 0.28 -2.19 16.03
CA GLU A 46 1.40 -1.53 16.71
C GLU A 46 0.88 -0.22 17.32
N ASN A 47 1.55 0.29 18.37
CA ASN A 47 1.28 1.62 18.88
C ASN A 47 1.94 2.66 17.96
N PHE A 48 1.29 2.97 16.87
CA PHE A 48 1.82 3.87 15.83
C PHE A 48 1.57 5.34 16.18
N GLU A 49 0.47 5.63 16.83
CA GLU A 49 0.07 6.96 17.30
C GLU A 49 0.01 6.99 18.84
N LYS A 50 0.32 8.14 19.43
CA LYS A 50 0.30 8.32 20.91
C LYS A 50 -1.09 8.12 21.52
N ASP A 51 -2.15 8.19 20.74
CA ASP A 51 -3.50 7.92 21.18
C ASP A 51 -3.78 6.41 21.18
N GLN A 52 -3.96 5.84 22.36
CA GLN A 52 -4.21 4.41 22.60
C GLN A 52 -5.58 3.91 22.08
N PHE A 53 -6.28 4.70 21.26
CA PHE A 53 -7.55 4.29 20.67
C PHE A 53 -7.31 3.17 19.65
N ASN A 54 -7.93 1.99 19.93
CA ASN A 54 -7.94 0.78 19.09
C ASN A 54 -6.72 -0.15 19.15
N SER A 55 -5.92 -0.16 20.22
CA SER A 55 -4.96 -1.24 20.39
C SER A 55 -5.70 -2.57 20.64
N LEU A 56 -5.53 -3.52 19.73
CA LEU A 56 -6.12 -4.86 19.87
C LEU A 56 -5.32 -5.67 20.90
N THR A 57 -5.99 -6.64 21.54
CA THR A 57 -5.30 -7.69 22.32
C THR A 57 -4.46 -8.56 21.38
N GLU A 58 -3.44 -9.25 21.93
CA GLU A 58 -2.52 -10.09 21.14
C GLU A 58 -3.27 -11.13 20.26
N ASP A 59 -4.24 -11.83 20.84
CA ASP A 59 -5.07 -12.82 20.10
C ASP A 59 -5.83 -12.19 18.95
N LYS A 60 -6.38 -10.99 19.14
CA LYS A 60 -7.09 -10.26 18.07
C LYS A 60 -6.14 -9.75 17.00
N ARG A 61 -4.92 -9.30 17.37
CA ARG A 61 -3.88 -8.91 16.42
C ARG A 61 -3.47 -10.09 15.55
N GLU A 62 -3.17 -11.24 16.16
CA GLU A 62 -2.79 -12.45 15.41
C GLU A 62 -3.93 -12.90 14.50
N ASN A 63 -5.17 -12.92 14.98
CA ASN A 63 -6.33 -13.25 14.16
C ASN A 63 -6.47 -12.32 12.94
N LEU A 64 -6.32 -11.00 13.13
CA LEU A 64 -6.36 -10.03 12.05
C LEU A 64 -5.24 -10.27 11.03
N ILE A 65 -4.01 -10.50 11.49
CA ILE A 65 -2.87 -10.82 10.63
C ILE A 65 -3.18 -12.06 9.78
N GLN A 66 -3.68 -13.14 10.40
CA GLN A 66 -3.97 -14.39 9.69
C GLN A 66 -5.09 -14.21 8.63
N ARG A 67 -6.13 -13.45 8.93
CA ARG A 67 -7.18 -13.12 7.94
C ARG A 67 -6.59 -12.34 6.76
N CYS A 68 -5.77 -11.33 7.02
CA CYS A 68 -5.11 -10.55 5.97
C CYS A 68 -4.17 -11.41 5.12
N LEU A 69 -3.36 -12.29 5.73
CA LEU A 69 -2.48 -13.22 5.01
C LEU A 69 -3.28 -14.19 4.14
N LYS A 70 -4.43 -14.69 4.64
CA LYS A 70 -5.34 -15.52 3.85
C LYS A 70 -5.90 -14.76 2.65
N GLY A 71 -6.29 -13.49 2.83
CA GLY A 71 -6.73 -12.62 1.74
C GLY A 71 -5.63 -12.44 0.68
N ILE A 72 -4.39 -12.22 1.09
CA ILE A 72 -3.25 -12.08 0.16
C ILE A 72 -3.01 -13.39 -0.60
N ARG A 73 -3.10 -14.56 0.05
CA ARG A 73 -3.00 -15.87 -0.65
C ARG A 73 -4.04 -16.01 -1.75
N LEU A 74 -5.29 -15.62 -1.49
CA LEU A 74 -6.35 -15.63 -2.51
C LEU A 74 -6.01 -14.71 -3.69
N ILE A 75 -5.45 -13.52 -3.42
CA ILE A 75 -5.02 -12.60 -4.47
C ILE A 75 -3.89 -13.21 -5.30
N ILE A 76 -2.90 -13.85 -4.66
CA ILE A 76 -1.79 -14.55 -5.34
C ILE A 76 -2.36 -15.63 -6.27
N ASP A 77 -3.26 -16.47 -5.78
CA ASP A 77 -3.86 -17.57 -6.53
C ASP A 77 -4.65 -17.08 -7.76
N GLN A 78 -5.31 -15.94 -7.65
CA GLN A 78 -6.04 -15.30 -8.73
C GLN A 78 -5.15 -14.59 -9.76
N ASN A 79 -3.89 -14.31 -9.42
CA ASN A 79 -2.96 -13.51 -10.24
C ASN A 79 -1.62 -14.22 -10.46
N LYS A 80 -1.62 -15.52 -10.77
CA LYS A 80 -0.42 -16.39 -10.85
C LYS A 80 0.69 -15.88 -11.79
N ASN A 81 0.35 -15.06 -12.77
CA ASN A 81 1.28 -14.53 -13.77
C ASN A 81 1.66 -13.06 -13.51
N LYS A 82 1.39 -12.53 -12.33
CA LYS A 82 1.68 -11.15 -11.97
C LYS A 82 2.48 -11.09 -10.66
N GLN A 83 3.39 -10.14 -10.58
CA GLN A 83 3.98 -9.76 -9.30
C GLN A 83 2.88 -9.21 -8.37
N ILE A 84 2.93 -9.59 -7.10
CA ILE A 84 2.08 -9.02 -6.05
C ILE A 84 2.97 -8.14 -5.18
N VAL A 85 2.65 -6.85 -5.13
CA VAL A 85 3.38 -5.87 -4.32
C VAL A 85 2.50 -5.45 -3.16
N VAL A 86 2.99 -5.62 -1.93
CA VAL A 86 2.24 -5.34 -0.71
C VAL A 86 2.72 -4.04 -0.07
N PHE A 87 1.78 -3.16 0.22
CA PHE A 87 1.98 -1.87 0.86
C PHE A 87 1.23 -1.83 2.20
N SER A 88 1.92 -1.43 3.25
CA SER A 88 1.31 -1.29 4.58
C SER A 88 2.07 -0.29 5.44
N ASP A 89 1.39 0.27 6.42
CA ASP A 89 1.95 1.10 7.48
C ASP A 89 2.46 0.30 8.69
N SER A 90 2.20 -1.01 8.76
CA SER A 90 2.67 -1.87 9.84
C SER A 90 3.93 -2.64 9.45
N LYS A 91 5.02 -2.38 10.19
CA LYS A 91 6.27 -3.15 10.04
C LYS A 91 6.08 -4.61 10.44
N VAL A 92 5.33 -4.86 11.52
CA VAL A 92 5.02 -6.21 11.99
C VAL A 92 4.34 -6.99 10.88
N PHE A 93 3.34 -6.40 10.22
CA PHE A 93 2.65 -7.06 9.11
C PHE A 93 3.57 -7.27 7.90
N LEU A 94 4.35 -6.26 7.52
CA LEU A 94 5.27 -6.37 6.39
C LEU A 94 6.32 -7.48 6.58
N GLU A 95 6.83 -7.70 7.79
CA GLU A 95 7.70 -8.84 8.08
C GLU A 95 6.97 -10.19 7.98
N ARG A 96 5.73 -10.26 8.46
CA ARG A 96 4.91 -11.48 8.41
C ARG A 96 4.52 -11.87 6.99
N VAL A 97 4.28 -10.90 6.10
CA VAL A 97 3.86 -11.19 4.72
C VAL A 97 4.99 -11.69 3.83
N LYS A 98 6.25 -11.45 4.20
CA LYS A 98 7.44 -11.91 3.45
C LYS A 98 7.56 -13.43 3.32
N VAL A 99 6.80 -14.22 4.10
CA VAL A 99 6.73 -15.68 3.94
C VAL A 99 5.93 -16.10 2.69
N LEU A 100 5.21 -15.16 2.09
CA LEU A 100 4.47 -15.36 0.84
C LEU A 100 5.31 -14.87 -0.35
N PRO A 101 5.04 -15.36 -1.57
CA PRO A 101 5.72 -14.91 -2.79
C PRO A 101 5.22 -13.51 -3.21
N VAL A 102 5.53 -12.51 -2.41
CA VAL A 102 5.17 -11.10 -2.63
C VAL A 102 6.39 -10.20 -2.56
N ILE A 103 6.29 -9.03 -3.15
CA ILE A 103 7.29 -7.96 -3.03
C ILE A 103 6.84 -6.97 -1.97
N VAL A 104 7.75 -6.62 -1.08
CA VAL A 104 7.63 -5.50 -0.14
C VAL A 104 8.73 -4.51 -0.49
N LEU A 105 8.37 -3.28 -0.79
CA LEU A 105 9.35 -2.25 -1.13
C LEU A 105 10.12 -1.80 0.12
N ASP A 106 11.44 -1.70 -0.01
CA ASP A 106 12.30 -1.21 1.06
C ASP A 106 12.01 0.25 1.43
N GLY A 107 12.36 0.61 2.65
CA GLY A 107 12.27 1.96 3.18
C GLY A 107 11.62 2.05 4.55
N LYS A 108 11.80 3.21 5.19
CA LYS A 108 11.30 3.45 6.54
C LYS A 108 9.81 3.77 6.53
N VAL A 109 9.01 2.85 7.03
CA VAL A 109 7.57 3.06 7.22
C VAL A 109 7.35 4.06 8.38
N GLY A 110 6.51 5.05 8.16
CA GLY A 110 6.18 6.08 9.14
C GLY A 110 4.97 6.90 8.70
N HIS A 111 4.53 7.85 9.56
CA HIS A 111 3.43 8.76 9.25
C HIS A 111 3.95 10.17 8.99
N ILE A 112 3.53 10.79 7.90
CA ILE A 112 4.02 12.12 7.46
C ILE A 112 3.71 13.23 8.49
N SER A 113 2.67 13.06 9.31
CA SER A 113 2.22 14.10 10.25
C SER A 113 3.01 14.17 11.57
N PHE A 114 3.93 13.24 11.85
CA PHE A 114 4.67 13.23 13.11
C PHE A 114 6.02 13.95 13.02
N THR A 115 6.42 14.54 14.15
CA THR A 115 7.64 15.34 14.31
C THR A 115 8.97 14.59 14.05
N GLU A 116 8.93 13.27 14.00
CA GLU A 116 10.07 12.42 13.61
C GLU A 116 10.12 12.16 12.08
N ASN A 117 9.41 12.97 11.31
CA ASN A 117 9.28 12.81 9.87
C ASN A 117 10.62 13.13 9.19
N THR A 118 11.40 12.10 8.99
CA THR A 118 12.64 12.20 8.23
C THR A 118 12.32 12.26 6.74
N HIS A 119 13.21 12.84 5.94
CA HIS A 119 13.15 12.81 4.48
C HIS A 119 12.91 11.38 3.94
N GLU A 120 13.47 10.36 4.60
CA GLU A 120 13.30 8.94 4.24
C GLU A 120 11.85 8.46 4.35
N VAL A 121 11.14 8.83 5.44
CA VAL A 121 9.73 8.47 5.64
C VAL A 121 8.86 9.13 4.58
N ALA A 122 9.10 10.41 4.30
CA ALA A 122 8.37 11.14 3.26
C ALA A 122 8.61 10.52 1.88
N MET A 123 9.87 10.25 1.54
CA MET A 123 10.26 9.62 0.27
C MET A 123 9.58 8.25 0.12
N LYS A 124 9.64 7.39 1.16
CA LYS A 124 8.97 6.08 1.14
C LYS A 124 7.47 6.20 0.89
N THR A 125 6.80 7.15 1.54
CA THR A 125 5.37 7.37 1.34
C THR A 125 5.05 7.77 -0.11
N PHE A 126 5.84 8.64 -0.71
CA PHE A 126 5.66 9.02 -2.12
C PHE A 126 6.00 7.87 -3.07
N VAL A 127 7.07 7.10 -2.81
CA VAL A 127 7.39 5.89 -3.58
C VAL A 127 6.21 4.92 -3.55
N ASP A 128 5.63 4.64 -2.39
CA ASP A 128 4.46 3.76 -2.28
C ASP A 128 3.26 4.30 -3.06
N PHE A 129 2.97 5.59 -2.93
CA PHE A 129 1.86 6.24 -3.64
C PHE A 129 2.00 6.10 -5.16
N TYR A 130 3.17 6.44 -5.70
CA TYR A 130 3.39 6.34 -7.15
C TYR A 130 3.57 4.89 -7.63
N ALA A 131 4.10 3.99 -6.82
CA ALA A 131 4.11 2.58 -7.13
C ALA A 131 2.68 2.03 -7.22
N ILE A 132 1.80 2.36 -6.28
CA ILE A 132 0.37 1.98 -6.36
C ILE A 132 -0.27 2.57 -7.63
N SER A 133 0.02 3.82 -7.99
CA SER A 133 -0.57 4.45 -9.18
C SER A 133 -0.12 3.83 -10.50
N LYS A 134 1.03 3.15 -10.53
CA LYS A 134 1.57 2.47 -11.73
C LYS A 134 1.17 0.99 -11.84
N ALA A 135 0.49 0.44 -10.83
CA ALA A 135 0.01 -0.94 -10.87
C ALA A 135 -1.01 -1.15 -11.99
N CYS A 136 -1.15 -2.38 -12.49
CA CYS A 136 -2.22 -2.72 -13.42
C CYS A 136 -3.55 -3.04 -12.72
N ARG A 137 -3.50 -3.33 -11.41
CA ARG A 137 -4.65 -3.60 -10.55
C ARG A 137 -4.33 -3.16 -9.14
N VAL A 138 -5.28 -2.56 -8.44
CA VAL A 138 -5.13 -2.12 -7.05
C VAL A 138 -6.22 -2.77 -6.21
N ILE A 139 -5.82 -3.50 -5.15
CA ILE A 139 -6.71 -4.17 -4.23
C ILE A 139 -6.47 -3.62 -2.82
N ARG A 140 -7.54 -3.18 -2.17
CA ARG A 140 -7.55 -2.71 -0.80
C ARG A 140 -8.08 -3.83 0.09
N ILE A 141 -7.29 -4.33 1.02
CA ILE A 141 -7.78 -5.27 2.03
C ILE A 141 -8.31 -4.47 3.21
N LEU A 142 -9.54 -4.75 3.60
CA LEU A 142 -10.27 -4.07 4.65
C LEU A 142 -10.78 -5.07 5.69
N ALA A 143 -10.72 -4.67 6.96
CA ALA A 143 -11.37 -5.38 8.06
C ALA A 143 -11.97 -4.34 9.03
N PRO A 144 -12.96 -4.71 9.85
CA PRO A 144 -13.59 -3.77 10.80
C PRO A 144 -12.61 -3.11 11.77
N GLU A 145 -11.52 -3.79 12.09
CA GLU A 145 -10.47 -3.32 13.01
C GLU A 145 -9.44 -2.40 12.32
N MET A 146 -9.48 -2.30 11.00
CA MET A 146 -8.51 -1.54 10.20
C MET A 146 -9.03 -0.14 9.89
N TYR A 147 -8.09 0.77 9.60
CA TYR A 147 -8.43 2.12 9.19
C TYR A 147 -8.77 2.19 7.70
N ASN A 148 -9.96 2.69 7.35
CA ASN A 148 -10.35 2.90 5.97
C ASN A 148 -9.70 4.18 5.43
N THR A 149 -8.54 4.05 4.80
CA THR A 149 -7.76 5.15 4.23
C THR A 149 -8.14 5.45 2.80
N VAL A 150 -8.03 6.71 2.40
CA VAL A 150 -8.17 7.14 0.99
C VAL A 150 -6.83 7.14 0.22
N PHE A 151 -5.71 6.84 0.88
CA PHE A 151 -4.37 6.90 0.29
C PHE A 151 -4.25 6.08 -1.00
N SER A 152 -4.51 4.78 -0.91
CA SER A 152 -4.44 3.89 -2.06
C SER A 152 -5.57 4.12 -3.06
N TYR A 153 -6.71 4.65 -2.62
CA TYR A 153 -7.78 5.07 -3.51
C TYR A 153 -7.32 6.20 -4.45
N TYR A 154 -6.76 7.27 -3.89
CA TYR A 154 -6.26 8.37 -4.72
C TYR A 154 -5.05 7.99 -5.58
N ALA A 155 -4.17 7.12 -5.09
CA ALA A 155 -3.09 6.58 -5.90
C ALA A 155 -3.61 5.80 -7.12
N ALA A 156 -4.60 4.93 -6.92
CA ALA A 156 -5.25 4.20 -8.01
C ALA A 156 -5.92 5.15 -9.02
N VAL A 157 -6.67 6.15 -8.53
CA VAL A 157 -7.33 7.18 -9.37
C VAL A 157 -6.30 7.98 -10.17
N LEU A 158 -5.13 8.30 -9.62
CA LEU A 158 -4.04 8.95 -10.35
C LEU A 158 -3.57 8.07 -11.52
N GLY A 159 -3.48 6.77 -11.33
CA GLY A 159 -3.15 5.78 -12.36
C GLY A 159 -4.28 5.47 -13.35
N GLY A 160 -5.48 6.05 -13.16
CA GLY A 160 -6.66 5.76 -13.98
C GLY A 160 -7.32 4.42 -13.65
N ILE A 161 -7.09 3.87 -12.45
CA ILE A 161 -7.57 2.57 -11.98
C ILE A 161 -8.69 2.79 -10.96
N ILE A 162 -9.73 1.96 -11.03
CA ILE A 162 -10.74 1.85 -9.98
C ILE A 162 -10.25 0.77 -9.01
N PRO A 163 -9.94 1.09 -7.73
CA PRO A 163 -9.46 0.09 -6.79
C PRO A 163 -10.59 -0.86 -6.39
N GLU A 164 -10.23 -2.12 -6.21
CA GLU A 164 -11.09 -3.17 -5.69
C GLU A 164 -10.96 -3.28 -4.17
N GLU A 165 -12.00 -3.78 -3.51
CA GLU A 165 -12.00 -4.02 -2.07
C GLU A 165 -12.17 -5.51 -1.77
N LEU A 166 -11.32 -6.04 -0.88
CA LEU A 166 -11.40 -7.37 -0.33
C LEU A 166 -11.63 -7.26 1.18
N HIS A 167 -12.80 -7.64 1.63
CA HIS A 167 -13.13 -7.68 3.06
C HIS A 167 -12.72 -9.03 3.67
N VAL A 168 -12.00 -9.00 4.81
CA VAL A 168 -11.45 -10.16 5.50
C VAL A 168 -11.89 -10.24 6.95
#